data_46331b93f9b57276db70f9093e386588
#
_entry.id   46331b93f9b57276db70f9093e386588
#
_cell.length_a   1.000
_cell.length_b   1.000
_cell.length_c   1.000
_cell.angle_alpha   90.00
_cell.angle_beta   90.00
_cell.angle_gamma   90.00
#
_symmetry.space_group_name_H-M   'P 1'
#
loop_
_entity.id
_entity.type
_entity.pdbx_description
1 polymer ?
#
loop_
_entity_poly.entity_id
_entity_poly.type
_entity_poly.pdbx_seq_one_letter_code
_entity_poly.pdbx_strand_id
1 'polypeptide(L)'
;LRDIAQILDGTIKSFDIKYDSATNSIDMLSFYDYTSAGGELTPGDGVERTALSSSAFLTLDGVPIKATCYNIEGNNYFKLRDITDALDCRVEWDKNNQMIWVIPARTAYDDPDEIVG
;
A
#
# COMPACT_ATOMS: atom_id res chain seq x y z
N LEU A 1 2.16 -1.25 -4.77
CA LEU A 1 1.45 -1.95 -3.69
C LEU A 1 2.37 -2.86 -2.88
N ARG A 2 3.24 -3.60 -3.57
CA ARG A 2 4.18 -4.52 -2.87
C ARG A 2 5.18 -3.79 -1.99
N ASP A 3 5.59 -2.59 -2.38
CA ASP A 3 6.50 -1.78 -1.55
C ASP A 3 5.85 -1.42 -0.22
N ILE A 4 4.57 -1.03 -0.24
CA ILE A 4 3.83 -0.74 0.99
C ILE A 4 3.64 -1.99 1.82
N ALA A 5 3.35 -3.12 1.19
CA ALA A 5 3.23 -4.39 1.91
C ALA A 5 4.54 -4.76 2.61
N GLN A 6 5.68 -4.55 1.94
CA GLN A 6 7.00 -4.80 2.51
C GLN A 6 7.30 -3.87 3.70
N ILE A 7 6.96 -2.60 3.57
CA ILE A 7 7.18 -1.60 4.63
C ILE A 7 6.36 -1.94 5.88
N LEU A 8 5.12 -2.38 5.68
CA LEU A 8 4.20 -2.67 6.79
C LEU A 8 4.35 -4.10 7.33
N ASP A 9 5.18 -4.94 6.70
CA ASP A 9 5.41 -6.29 7.16
C ASP A 9 5.98 -6.27 8.59
N GLY A 10 5.46 -7.14 9.45
CA GLY A 10 5.82 -7.16 10.86
C GLY A 10 5.13 -6.11 11.74
N THR A 11 4.26 -5.30 11.16
CA THR A 11 3.44 -4.34 11.93
C THR A 11 2.02 -4.85 12.11
N ILE A 12 1.21 -4.13 12.91
CA ILE A 12 -0.21 -4.46 13.08
C ILE A 12 -1.03 -4.24 11.81
N LYS A 13 -0.47 -3.56 10.81
CA LYS A 13 -1.12 -3.31 9.52
C LYS A 13 -0.50 -4.13 8.39
N SER A 14 0.22 -5.19 8.74
CA SER A 14 0.76 -6.10 7.73
C SER A 14 -0.35 -6.70 6.87
N PHE A 15 -0.06 -6.91 5.62
CA PHE A 15 -0.96 -7.60 4.70
C PHE A 15 -0.16 -8.37 3.64
N ASP A 16 -0.73 -9.45 3.18
CA ASP A 16 -0.23 -10.18 2.02
C ASP A 16 -1.04 -9.80 0.78
N ILE A 17 -0.54 -10.13 -0.38
CA ILE A 17 -1.16 -9.80 -1.66
C ILE A 17 -1.42 -11.09 -2.41
N LYS A 18 -2.66 -11.24 -2.88
CA LYS A 18 -3.06 -12.33 -3.74
C LYS A 18 -3.56 -11.77 -5.07
N TYR A 19 -2.92 -12.15 -6.16
CA TYR A 19 -3.28 -11.70 -7.49
C TYR A 19 -3.93 -12.82 -8.29
N ASP A 20 -5.06 -12.51 -8.91
CA ASP A 20 -5.75 -13.41 -9.85
C ASP A 20 -5.70 -12.80 -11.24
N SER A 21 -4.87 -13.39 -12.12
CA SER A 21 -4.69 -12.89 -13.48
C SER A 21 -5.92 -13.11 -14.36
N ALA A 22 -6.72 -14.14 -14.06
CA ALA A 22 -7.93 -14.44 -14.85
C ALA A 22 -8.97 -13.33 -14.73
N THR A 23 -9.08 -12.71 -13.57
CA THR A 23 -10.05 -11.65 -13.29
C THR A 23 -9.40 -10.27 -13.18
N ASN A 24 -8.07 -10.18 -13.32
CA ASN A 24 -7.30 -8.97 -13.08
C ASN A 24 -7.66 -8.35 -11.73
N SER A 25 -7.72 -9.17 -10.70
CA SER A 25 -8.06 -8.74 -9.34
C SER A 25 -6.91 -8.96 -8.38
N ILE A 26 -6.81 -8.05 -7.42
CA ILE A 26 -5.79 -8.04 -6.38
C ILE A 26 -6.52 -8.01 -5.04
N ASP A 27 -6.27 -9.00 -4.20
CA ASP A 27 -6.82 -9.02 -2.85
C ASP A 27 -5.70 -8.78 -1.83
N MET A 28 -5.92 -7.82 -0.95
CA MET A 28 -5.06 -7.54 0.19
C MET A 28 -5.60 -8.32 1.38
N LEU A 29 -4.76 -9.17 1.95
CA LEU A 29 -5.15 -10.03 3.08
C LEU A 29 -4.55 -9.44 4.36
N SER A 30 -5.37 -8.77 5.15
CA SER A 30 -4.92 -8.13 6.38
C SER A 30 -4.49 -9.15 7.43
N PHE A 31 -3.51 -8.75 8.24
CA PHE A 31 -2.94 -9.55 9.35
C PHE A 31 -2.14 -10.78 8.91
N TYR A 32 -1.93 -10.98 7.63
CA TYR A 32 -1.00 -11.98 7.12
C TYR A 32 0.38 -11.38 6.92
N ASP A 33 1.41 -12.19 7.10
CA ASP A 33 2.76 -11.78 6.76
C ASP A 33 2.88 -11.60 5.24
N TYR A 34 3.61 -10.58 4.83
CA TYR A 34 3.82 -10.35 3.41
C TYR A 34 4.76 -11.40 2.80
N THR A 35 4.36 -11.96 1.68
CA THR A 35 5.20 -12.86 0.89
C THR A 35 5.98 -12.05 -0.14
N SER A 36 7.29 -11.91 0.08
CA SER A 36 8.17 -11.16 -0.82
C SER A 36 8.19 -11.76 -2.21
N ALA A 37 8.10 -10.88 -3.22
CA ALA A 37 8.23 -11.26 -4.62
C ALA A 37 9.65 -11.06 -5.14
N GLY A 38 10.45 -10.25 -4.45
CA GLY A 38 11.78 -9.81 -4.89
C GLY A 38 11.70 -8.47 -5.60
N GLY A 39 12.68 -7.62 -5.33
CA GLY A 39 12.75 -6.29 -5.94
C GLY A 39 11.95 -5.20 -5.25
N GLU A 40 11.25 -5.50 -4.16
CA GLU A 40 10.55 -4.49 -3.37
C GLU A 40 11.54 -3.45 -2.87
N LEU A 41 11.08 -2.19 -2.79
CA LEU A 41 11.84 -1.04 -2.33
C LEU A 41 13.07 -0.71 -3.19
N THR A 42 13.14 -1.25 -4.40
CA THR A 42 14.19 -0.89 -5.35
C THR A 42 14.02 0.59 -5.74
N PRO A 43 15.09 1.40 -5.62
CA PRO A 43 15.01 2.80 -6.02
C PRO A 43 14.66 2.95 -7.50
N GLY A 44 13.87 3.97 -7.83
CA GLY A 44 13.58 4.31 -9.21
C GLY A 44 14.85 4.76 -9.93
N ASP A 45 14.86 4.60 -11.25
CA ASP A 45 15.99 4.98 -12.10
C ASP A 45 15.90 6.43 -12.63
N GLY A 46 14.83 7.16 -12.26
CA GLY A 46 14.62 8.53 -12.70
C GLY A 46 14.18 8.67 -14.16
N VAL A 47 13.90 7.57 -14.85
CA VAL A 47 13.46 7.60 -16.25
C VAL A 47 11.95 7.83 -16.31
N GLU A 48 11.53 8.77 -17.16
CA GLU A 48 10.11 8.98 -17.40
C GLU A 48 9.50 7.79 -18.15
N ARG A 49 8.30 7.42 -17.73
CA ARG A 49 7.54 6.33 -18.35
C ARG A 49 6.07 6.73 -18.50
N THR A 50 5.43 6.15 -19.50
CA THR A 50 4.01 6.38 -19.74
C THR A 50 3.19 5.54 -18.77
N ALA A 51 2.31 6.21 -18.03
CA ALA A 51 1.33 5.56 -17.17
C ALA A 51 -0.01 5.45 -17.90
N LEU A 52 -0.57 4.23 -17.94
CA LEU A 52 -1.87 3.98 -18.52
C LEU A 52 -2.87 3.66 -17.41
N SER A 53 -4.11 4.12 -17.56
CA SER A 53 -5.16 3.74 -16.63
C SER A 53 -5.32 2.22 -16.60
N SER A 54 -5.46 1.66 -15.41
CA SER A 54 -5.63 0.23 -15.21
C SER A 54 -7.01 -0.06 -14.65
N SER A 55 -7.61 -1.17 -15.09
CA SER A 55 -8.88 -1.66 -14.58
C SER A 55 -8.71 -2.75 -13.52
N ALA A 56 -7.54 -2.86 -12.92
CA ALA A 56 -7.32 -3.82 -11.85
C ALA A 56 -8.31 -3.60 -10.71
N PHE A 57 -8.94 -4.69 -10.27
CA PHE A 57 -9.92 -4.67 -9.20
C PHE A 57 -9.24 -4.97 -7.87
N LEU A 58 -9.29 -4.03 -6.96
CA LEU A 58 -8.63 -4.14 -5.66
C LEU A 58 -9.63 -4.41 -4.55
N THR A 59 -9.32 -5.39 -3.71
CA THR A 59 -10.11 -5.70 -2.51
C THR A 59 -9.22 -5.77 -1.28
N LEU A 60 -9.81 -5.50 -0.14
CA LEU A 60 -9.19 -5.75 1.17
C LEU A 60 -10.07 -6.76 1.90
N ASP A 61 -9.53 -7.94 2.16
CA ASP A 61 -10.27 -9.05 2.77
C ASP A 61 -11.60 -9.33 2.05
N GLY A 62 -11.56 -9.27 0.72
CA GLY A 62 -12.70 -9.50 -0.13
C GLY A 62 -13.63 -8.31 -0.32
N VAL A 63 -13.40 -7.19 0.36
CA VAL A 63 -14.22 -5.98 0.26
C VAL A 63 -13.62 -5.03 -0.79
N PRO A 64 -14.41 -4.60 -1.80
CA PRO A 64 -13.90 -3.69 -2.82
C PRO A 64 -13.41 -2.36 -2.25
N ILE A 65 -12.28 -1.89 -2.79
CA ILE A 65 -11.68 -0.61 -2.44
C ILE A 65 -11.65 0.27 -3.66
N LYS A 66 -12.02 1.54 -3.46
CA LYS A 66 -11.85 2.57 -4.47
C LYS A 66 -10.41 3.04 -4.46
N ALA A 67 -9.66 2.71 -5.51
CA ALA A 67 -8.29 3.15 -5.65
C ALA A 67 -7.97 3.45 -7.10
N THR A 68 -7.24 4.54 -7.34
CA THR A 68 -6.73 4.86 -8.66
C THR A 68 -5.55 3.96 -8.98
N CYS A 69 -5.63 3.25 -10.09
CA CYS A 69 -4.59 2.34 -10.51
C CYS A 69 -4.05 2.75 -11.88
N TYR A 70 -2.74 2.71 -12.02
CA TYR A 70 -2.04 2.92 -13.29
C TYR A 70 -1.17 1.72 -13.61
N ASN A 71 -1.07 1.40 -14.89
CA ASN A 71 -0.13 0.39 -15.37
C ASN A 71 1.08 1.08 -16.00
N ILE A 72 2.26 0.72 -15.54
CA ILE A 72 3.53 1.22 -16.05
C ILE A 72 4.40 0.01 -16.33
N GLU A 73 4.70 -0.22 -17.61
CA GLU A 73 5.55 -1.35 -18.04
C GLU A 73 5.08 -2.71 -17.49
N GLY A 74 3.77 -2.94 -17.46
CA GLY A 74 3.19 -4.21 -17.01
C GLY A 74 2.96 -4.31 -15.51
N ASN A 75 3.36 -3.33 -14.73
CA ASN A 75 3.14 -3.33 -13.30
C ASN A 75 2.01 -2.36 -12.91
N ASN A 76 1.22 -2.75 -11.94
CA ASN A 76 0.14 -1.93 -11.42
C ASN A 76 0.63 -1.07 -10.27
N TYR A 77 0.40 0.24 -10.37
CA TYR A 77 0.74 1.22 -9.34
C TYR A 77 -0.52 1.87 -8.82
N PHE A 78 -0.60 2.00 -7.51
CA PHE A 78 -1.73 2.62 -6.83
C PHE A 78 -1.30 3.93 -6.19
N LYS A 79 -2.24 4.86 -6.10
CA LYS A 79 -2.02 6.08 -5.34
C LYS A 79 -1.84 5.72 -3.86
N LEU A 80 -0.73 6.15 -3.28
CA LEU A 80 -0.37 5.78 -1.90
C LEU A 80 -1.49 6.06 -0.91
N ARG A 81 -2.11 7.23 -0.98
CA ARG A 81 -3.17 7.60 -0.03
C ARG A 81 -4.40 6.73 -0.15
N ASP A 82 -4.74 6.24 -1.35
CA ASP A 82 -5.87 5.34 -1.51
C ASP A 82 -5.64 4.03 -0.75
N ILE A 83 -4.41 3.53 -0.77
CA ILE A 83 -4.04 2.30 -0.09
C ILE A 83 -3.95 2.52 1.42
N THR A 84 -3.29 3.58 1.85
CA THR A 84 -3.14 3.87 3.28
C THR A 84 -4.46 4.23 3.94
N ASP A 85 -5.36 4.91 3.23
CA ASP A 85 -6.71 5.17 3.73
C ASP A 85 -7.50 3.86 3.90
N ALA A 86 -7.39 2.95 2.94
CA ALA A 86 -8.05 1.65 3.03
C ALA A 86 -7.52 0.82 4.20
N LEU A 87 -6.24 0.89 4.49
CA LEU A 87 -5.60 0.20 5.59
C LEU A 87 -5.72 0.96 6.91
N ASP A 88 -6.28 2.16 6.87
CA ASP A 88 -6.36 3.05 8.03
C ASP A 88 -4.96 3.37 8.59
N CYS A 89 -4.03 3.68 7.70
CA CYS A 89 -2.67 4.12 8.03
C CYS A 89 -2.55 5.64 7.85
N ARG A 90 -1.61 6.24 8.57
CA ARG A 90 -1.26 7.64 8.36
C ARG A 90 -0.10 7.77 7.41
N VAL A 91 -0.12 8.85 6.62
CA VAL A 91 0.97 9.23 5.73
C VAL A 91 1.37 10.65 6.05
N GLU A 92 2.65 10.86 6.31
CA GLU A 92 3.19 12.18 6.60
C GLU A 92 4.35 12.47 5.64
N TRP A 93 4.41 13.71 5.19
CA TRP A 93 5.50 14.19 4.36
C TRP A 93 6.49 14.98 5.21
N ASP A 94 7.73 14.51 5.26
CA ASP A 94 8.82 15.23 5.90
C ASP A 94 9.54 16.08 4.85
N LYS A 95 9.21 17.35 4.82
CA LYS A 95 9.75 18.30 3.84
C LYS A 95 11.24 18.52 4.00
N ASN A 96 11.75 18.47 5.21
CA ASN A 96 13.16 18.75 5.49
C ASN A 96 14.07 17.64 4.99
N ASN A 97 13.63 16.40 5.13
CA ASN A 97 14.37 15.21 4.73
C ASN A 97 13.88 14.63 3.41
N GLN A 98 12.85 15.22 2.80
CA GLN A 98 12.22 14.72 1.57
C GLN A 98 11.81 13.25 1.69
N MET A 99 11.19 12.90 2.80
CA MET A 99 10.78 11.54 3.12
C MET A 99 9.28 11.46 3.30
N ILE A 100 8.73 10.30 2.92
CA ILE A 100 7.34 9.95 3.19
C ILE A 100 7.34 8.94 4.33
N TRP A 101 6.63 9.27 5.40
CA TRP A 101 6.43 8.38 6.52
C TRP A 101 5.09 7.67 6.38
N VAL A 102 5.12 6.34 6.37
CA VAL A 102 3.92 5.52 6.46
C VAL A 102 3.84 5.00 7.89
N ILE A 103 2.83 5.46 8.62
CA ILE A 103 2.68 5.15 10.03
C ILE A 103 1.51 4.18 10.15
N PRO A 104 1.72 2.97 10.71
CA PRO A 104 0.62 2.03 10.89
C PRO A 104 -0.52 2.69 11.63
N ALA A 105 -1.74 2.39 11.21
CA ALA A 105 -2.91 3.06 11.71
C ALA A 105 -3.06 2.95 13.20
N ARG A 106 -3.57 4.00 13.69
CA ARG A 106 -3.84 4.14 15.09
C ARG A 106 -5.33 4.22 15.30
N THR A 107 -5.80 3.30 16.11
CA THR A 107 -7.05 3.52 16.81
C THR A 107 -6.80 4.54 17.91
N ALA A 108 -7.84 4.99 18.57
CA ALA A 108 -7.69 5.88 19.73
C ALA A 108 -6.76 5.28 20.80
N TYR A 109 -6.69 3.97 20.88
CA TYR A 109 -5.84 3.27 21.85
C TYR A 109 -4.38 3.20 21.44
N ASP A 110 -4.09 3.32 20.15
CA ASP A 110 -2.72 3.26 19.64
C ASP A 110 -2.08 4.64 19.60
N ASP A 111 -2.87 5.68 19.68
CA ASP A 111 -2.39 7.05 19.73
C ASP A 111 -2.03 7.42 21.16
N PRO A 112 -0.73 7.67 21.44
CA PRO A 112 -0.31 8.02 22.80
C PRO A 112 -1.03 9.24 23.38
N ASP A 113 -1.36 10.21 22.53
CA ASP A 113 -2.03 11.43 22.98
C ASP A 113 -3.47 11.17 23.40
N GLU A 114 -4.12 10.21 22.77
CA GLU A 114 -5.49 9.84 23.13
C GLU A 114 -5.54 8.88 24.30
N ILE A 115 -4.55 7.99 24.42
CA ILE A 115 -4.49 7.04 25.52
C ILE A 115 -4.28 7.75 26.85
N VAL A 116 -3.53 8.82 26.83
CA VAL A 116 -3.18 9.58 28.02
C VAL A 116 -4.35 10.41 28.54
N GLY A 117 -5.28 10.66 27.68
CA GLY A 117 -6.48 11.41 28.04
C GLY A 117 -7.28 10.81 29.17
#